data_78121eb55538e4131fd23ae4ca2912a3
#
_entry.id   78121eb55538e4131fd23ae4ca2912a3
#
_cell.length_a   1.000
_cell.length_b   1.000
_cell.length_c   1.000
_cell.angle_alpha   90.00
_cell.angle_beta   90.00
_cell.angle_gamma   90.00
#
_symmetry.space_group_name_H-M   'P 1'
#
loop_
_entity.id
_entity.type
_entity.pdbx_description
1 polymer ?
#
loop_
_entity_poly.entity_id
_entity_poly.type
_entity_poly.pdbx_seq_one_letter_code
_entity_poly.pdbx_strand_id
1 'polypeptide(L)'
;VFVTPFTLAGAMAPVTISGAVTLSIAEALSAIALFQYVKPGCSCVIGTFTSNVDMKSGAPAFGTPEYMRATQITGQMARLYDLPMRASGVCAANVPDGQSIWETSNSLWSAIQSGTNVVYHAAGWLEGGLIASPEKFIMDCEMLQMVQRYMEPEVWDTSPDSIAVDAIREVGAKGHFFGIQHTQDRYESAFYQPFISDWRNFEAWEAAGGIWTAQRANLLFKEIIARFEVPPIADDRLEALKDFVSRRKAEGGAPTDF
;
A
#
# COMPACT_ATOMS: atom_id res chain seq x y z
N VAL A 1 -7.01 -12.90 -15.21
CA VAL A 1 -5.72 -13.46 -14.77
C VAL A 1 -4.72 -12.34 -14.55
N PHE A 2 -3.97 -12.39 -13.44
CA PHE A 2 -2.85 -11.49 -13.18
C PHE A 2 -1.55 -12.21 -13.56
N VAL A 3 -0.77 -11.61 -14.44
CA VAL A 3 0.52 -12.14 -14.86
C VAL A 3 1.61 -11.21 -14.31
N THR A 4 2.34 -11.68 -13.33
CA THR A 4 3.30 -10.86 -12.58
C THR A 4 4.65 -11.57 -12.51
N PRO A 5 5.55 -11.36 -13.47
CA PRO A 5 6.92 -11.85 -13.40
C PRO A 5 7.68 -11.26 -12.22
N PHE A 6 8.59 -12.04 -11.67
CA PHE A 6 9.45 -11.66 -10.56
C PHE A 6 10.89 -11.50 -11.06
N THR A 7 11.22 -10.34 -11.62
CA THR A 7 12.50 -10.09 -12.29
C THR A 7 13.37 -9.15 -11.44
N LEU A 8 14.30 -9.74 -10.71
CA LEU A 8 15.24 -9.00 -9.86
C LEU A 8 16.53 -8.67 -10.62
N ALA A 9 16.74 -7.40 -10.91
CA ALA A 9 17.95 -6.90 -11.53
C ALA A 9 19.20 -7.24 -10.70
N GLY A 10 20.16 -7.88 -11.34
CA GLY A 10 21.39 -8.37 -10.71
C GLY A 10 21.35 -9.82 -10.23
N ALA A 11 20.19 -10.49 -10.28
CA ALA A 11 20.04 -11.91 -9.95
C ALA A 11 19.26 -12.68 -11.02
N MET A 12 17.93 -12.46 -11.11
CA MET A 12 17.03 -13.17 -12.02
C MET A 12 16.86 -12.44 -13.36
N ALA A 13 17.44 -11.25 -13.49
CA ALA A 13 17.38 -10.40 -14.67
C ALA A 13 18.72 -9.65 -14.84
N PRO A 14 18.96 -9.07 -16.05
CA PRO A 14 20.09 -8.18 -16.23
C PRO A 14 20.17 -7.09 -15.17
N VAL A 15 21.39 -6.67 -14.80
CA VAL A 15 21.59 -5.63 -13.77
C VAL A 15 21.04 -4.26 -14.17
N THR A 16 20.79 -4.04 -15.45
CA THR A 16 20.18 -2.80 -15.95
C THR A 16 18.66 -2.84 -15.79
N ILE A 17 18.07 -1.77 -15.29
CA ILE A 17 16.60 -1.73 -15.10
C ILE A 17 15.85 -1.88 -16.42
N SER A 18 16.32 -1.28 -17.50
CA SER A 18 15.74 -1.48 -18.84
C SER A 18 15.74 -2.95 -19.26
N GLY A 19 16.86 -3.66 -19.04
CA GLY A 19 16.96 -5.09 -19.33
C GLY A 19 16.03 -5.94 -18.47
N ALA A 20 15.95 -5.64 -17.17
CA ALA A 20 15.06 -6.33 -16.23
C ALA A 20 13.58 -6.12 -16.60
N VAL A 21 13.18 -4.89 -16.93
CA VAL A 21 11.80 -4.60 -17.37
C VAL A 21 11.50 -5.26 -18.72
N THR A 22 12.46 -5.26 -19.65
CA THR A 22 12.29 -5.95 -20.96
C THR A 22 12.01 -7.44 -20.76
N LEU A 23 12.78 -8.11 -19.90
CA LEU A 23 12.55 -9.51 -19.56
C LEU A 23 11.17 -9.72 -18.92
N SER A 24 10.82 -8.88 -17.93
CA SER A 24 9.51 -8.93 -17.27
C SER A 24 8.35 -8.81 -18.26
N ILE A 25 8.43 -7.86 -19.18
CA ILE A 25 7.38 -7.67 -20.20
C ILE A 25 7.33 -8.87 -21.17
N ALA A 26 8.46 -9.40 -21.58
CA ALA A 26 8.51 -10.58 -22.45
C ALA A 26 7.86 -11.80 -21.80
N GLU A 27 8.16 -12.07 -20.54
CA GLU A 27 7.54 -13.16 -19.77
C GLU A 27 6.03 -12.94 -19.61
N ALA A 28 5.62 -11.72 -19.24
CA ALA A 28 4.20 -11.40 -19.09
C ALA A 28 3.41 -11.56 -20.39
N LEU A 29 3.92 -11.03 -21.50
CA LEU A 29 3.26 -11.15 -22.79
C LEU A 29 3.21 -12.60 -23.30
N SER A 30 4.25 -13.39 -23.03
CA SER A 30 4.27 -14.82 -23.38
C SER A 30 3.17 -15.59 -22.67
N ALA A 31 2.99 -15.35 -21.37
CA ALA A 31 1.92 -15.97 -20.59
C ALA A 31 0.53 -15.46 -21.01
N ILE A 32 0.37 -14.16 -21.28
CA ILE A 32 -0.88 -13.59 -21.79
C ILE A 32 -1.24 -14.20 -23.14
N ALA A 33 -0.27 -14.36 -24.06
CA ALA A 33 -0.50 -15.01 -25.36
C ALA A 33 -0.97 -16.45 -25.18
N LEU A 34 -0.37 -17.21 -24.26
CA LEU A 34 -0.80 -18.57 -23.94
C LEU A 34 -2.25 -18.58 -23.41
N PHE A 35 -2.61 -17.68 -22.52
CA PHE A 35 -4.01 -17.59 -22.01
C PHE A 35 -5.00 -17.25 -23.13
N GLN A 36 -4.63 -16.35 -24.05
CA GLN A 36 -5.46 -16.04 -25.20
C GLN A 36 -5.59 -17.22 -26.18
N TYR A 37 -4.53 -18.02 -26.32
CA TYR A 37 -4.58 -19.23 -27.13
C TYR A 37 -5.50 -20.29 -26.51
N VAL A 38 -5.43 -20.51 -25.20
CA VAL A 38 -6.25 -21.49 -24.48
C VAL A 38 -7.72 -21.03 -24.35
N LYS A 39 -7.91 -19.75 -24.08
CA LYS A 39 -9.26 -19.15 -23.92
C LYS A 39 -9.26 -17.73 -24.50
N PRO A 40 -9.58 -17.58 -25.79
CA PRO A 40 -9.71 -16.27 -26.42
C PRO A 40 -10.65 -15.33 -25.65
N GLY A 41 -10.24 -14.08 -25.45
CA GLY A 41 -10.98 -13.09 -24.68
C GLY A 41 -10.82 -13.22 -23.14
N CYS A 42 -9.93 -14.06 -22.65
CA CYS A 42 -9.60 -14.12 -21.23
C CYS A 42 -9.06 -12.75 -20.76
N SER A 43 -9.69 -12.17 -19.74
CA SER A 43 -9.23 -10.92 -19.14
C SER A 43 -7.88 -11.09 -18.45
N CYS A 44 -6.88 -10.32 -18.87
CA CYS A 44 -5.53 -10.36 -18.34
C CYS A 44 -5.11 -8.99 -17.81
N VAL A 45 -4.35 -9.00 -16.73
CA VAL A 45 -3.73 -7.83 -16.10
C VAL A 45 -2.23 -8.05 -16.09
N ILE A 46 -1.47 -7.11 -16.62
CA ILE A 46 -0.01 -7.16 -16.52
C ILE A 46 0.41 -6.69 -15.13
N GLY A 47 1.26 -7.46 -14.48
CA GLY A 47 1.84 -7.09 -13.19
C GLY A 47 3.31 -6.71 -13.31
N THR A 48 3.81 -5.97 -12.34
CA THR A 48 5.23 -5.77 -12.14
C THR A 48 5.64 -6.17 -10.74
N PHE A 49 6.78 -6.85 -10.66
CA PHE A 49 7.51 -7.12 -9.42
C PHE A 49 9.01 -7.00 -9.69
N THR A 50 9.35 -6.15 -10.67
CA THR A 50 10.74 -5.87 -11.07
C THR A 50 11.36 -4.91 -10.05
N SER A 51 12.48 -5.34 -9.46
CA SER A 51 13.29 -4.56 -8.54
C SER A 51 14.77 -4.89 -8.74
N ASN A 52 15.60 -4.50 -7.80
CA ASN A 52 16.99 -4.91 -7.74
C ASN A 52 17.23 -5.82 -6.52
N VAL A 53 18.37 -6.50 -6.52
CA VAL A 53 18.89 -7.12 -5.29
C VAL A 53 19.88 -6.18 -4.61
N ASP A 54 20.06 -6.34 -3.30
CA ASP A 54 21.25 -5.87 -2.63
C ASP A 54 22.44 -6.71 -3.11
N MET A 55 23.40 -6.08 -3.78
CA MET A 55 24.54 -6.78 -4.41
C MET A 55 25.52 -7.39 -3.38
N LYS A 56 25.35 -7.11 -2.10
CA LYS A 56 26.19 -7.69 -1.03
C LYS A 56 25.59 -8.95 -0.44
N SER A 57 24.29 -8.91 -0.15
CA SER A 57 23.59 -10.02 0.50
C SER A 57 22.81 -10.90 -0.49
N GLY A 58 22.52 -10.39 -1.69
CA GLY A 58 21.63 -11.04 -2.66
C GLY A 58 20.14 -10.92 -2.34
N ALA A 59 19.77 -10.27 -1.23
CA ALA A 59 18.39 -10.12 -0.83
C ALA A 59 17.62 -9.18 -1.77
N PRO A 60 16.32 -9.45 -2.04
CA PRO A 60 15.48 -8.52 -2.78
C PRO A 60 15.35 -7.19 -2.07
N ALA A 61 15.53 -6.08 -2.79
CA ALA A 61 15.36 -4.74 -2.30
C ALA A 61 14.09 -4.11 -2.91
N PHE A 62 13.22 -3.55 -2.08
CA PHE A 62 11.97 -2.94 -2.50
C PHE A 62 11.84 -1.51 -1.97
N GLY A 63 11.01 -0.69 -2.63
CA GLY A 63 10.90 0.73 -2.31
C GLY A 63 12.13 1.55 -2.69
N THR A 64 13.01 0.97 -3.49
CA THR A 64 14.23 1.59 -4.01
C THR A 64 13.93 2.47 -5.23
N PRO A 65 14.84 3.40 -5.61
CA PRO A 65 14.71 4.14 -6.86
C PRO A 65 14.58 3.25 -8.09
N GLU A 66 15.24 2.08 -8.09
CA GLU A 66 15.19 1.08 -9.15
C GLU A 66 13.80 0.46 -9.26
N TYR A 67 13.21 0.07 -8.13
CA TYR A 67 11.83 -0.43 -8.07
C TYR A 67 10.83 0.62 -8.60
N MET A 68 10.97 1.86 -8.16
CA MET A 68 10.10 2.96 -8.58
C MET A 68 10.17 3.16 -10.11
N ARG A 69 11.39 3.22 -10.66
CA ARG A 69 11.60 3.37 -12.12
C ARG A 69 11.04 2.18 -12.90
N ALA A 70 11.29 0.96 -12.46
CA ALA A 70 10.77 -0.25 -13.09
C ALA A 70 9.23 -0.23 -13.13
N THR A 71 8.59 0.14 -12.03
CA THR A 71 7.13 0.27 -11.93
C THR A 71 6.60 1.32 -12.91
N GLN A 72 7.21 2.49 -12.99
CA GLN A 72 6.79 3.55 -13.90
C GLN A 72 6.97 3.17 -15.37
N ILE A 73 8.10 2.53 -15.74
CA ILE A 73 8.33 2.03 -17.10
C ILE A 73 7.29 0.96 -17.45
N THR A 74 7.02 0.03 -16.53
CA THR A 74 5.99 -1.01 -16.77
C THR A 74 4.61 -0.38 -16.97
N GLY A 75 4.27 0.70 -16.25
CA GLY A 75 3.02 1.43 -16.46
C GLY A 75 2.91 2.06 -17.87
N GLN A 76 4.00 2.59 -18.38
CA GLN A 76 4.05 3.08 -19.76
C GLN A 76 3.85 1.94 -20.78
N MET A 77 4.49 0.81 -20.55
CA MET A 77 4.36 -0.38 -21.41
C MET A 77 2.95 -0.97 -21.34
N ALA A 78 2.34 -1.03 -20.17
CA ALA A 78 0.96 -1.49 -20.00
C ALA A 78 -0.02 -0.65 -20.84
N ARG A 79 0.12 0.68 -20.80
CA ARG A 79 -0.68 1.59 -21.66
C ARG A 79 -0.40 1.41 -23.15
N LEU A 80 0.86 1.15 -23.54
CA LEU A 80 1.21 0.89 -24.93
C LEU A 80 0.52 -0.38 -25.48
N TYR A 81 0.36 -1.39 -24.62
CA TYR A 81 -0.31 -2.66 -24.99
C TYR A 81 -1.81 -2.66 -24.67
N ASP A 82 -2.37 -1.55 -24.20
CA ASP A 82 -3.77 -1.44 -23.77
C ASP A 82 -4.16 -2.51 -22.75
N LEU A 83 -3.29 -2.73 -21.77
CA LEU A 83 -3.50 -3.69 -20.69
C LEU A 83 -3.67 -2.99 -19.36
N PRO A 84 -4.63 -3.41 -18.52
CA PRO A 84 -4.66 -2.97 -17.13
C PRO A 84 -3.41 -3.45 -16.39
N MET A 85 -2.96 -2.64 -15.42
CA MET A 85 -1.73 -2.89 -14.67
C MET A 85 -1.98 -3.13 -13.20
N ARG A 86 -1.21 -4.05 -12.64
CA ARG A 86 -1.07 -4.30 -11.21
C ARG A 86 0.34 -3.95 -10.74
N ALA A 87 0.46 -3.20 -9.66
CA ALA A 87 1.70 -2.95 -8.93
C ALA A 87 1.57 -3.32 -7.45
N SER A 88 2.58 -3.02 -6.64
CA SER A 88 2.61 -3.40 -5.22
C SER A 88 3.14 -2.28 -4.34
N GLY A 89 2.59 -2.16 -3.13
CA GLY A 89 3.13 -1.34 -2.05
C GLY A 89 3.97 -2.20 -1.11
N VAL A 90 5.24 -2.38 -1.42
CA VAL A 90 6.13 -3.35 -0.75
C VAL A 90 7.33 -2.68 -0.10
N CYS A 91 7.94 -3.37 0.87
CA CYS A 91 9.21 -2.96 1.49
C CYS A 91 10.13 -4.16 1.73
N ALA A 92 11.41 -3.91 1.89
CA ALA A 92 12.41 -4.90 2.26
C ALA A 92 12.73 -4.88 3.77
N ALA A 93 12.34 -3.84 4.48
CA ALA A 93 12.60 -3.64 5.91
C ALA A 93 12.12 -4.82 6.77
N ASN A 94 12.88 -5.13 7.82
CA ASN A 94 12.61 -6.28 8.72
C ASN A 94 11.72 -5.93 9.91
N VAL A 95 11.52 -4.65 10.20
CA VAL A 95 10.76 -4.17 11.36
C VAL A 95 9.87 -2.98 11.00
N PRO A 96 8.77 -2.73 11.73
CA PRO A 96 7.86 -1.61 11.48
C PRO A 96 8.45 -0.28 12.00
N ASP A 97 9.46 0.23 11.31
CA ASP A 97 10.15 1.48 11.62
C ASP A 97 10.09 2.49 10.46
N GLY A 98 10.91 3.53 10.52
CA GLY A 98 10.98 4.55 9.48
C GLY A 98 11.32 3.97 8.11
N GLN A 99 12.24 2.97 8.04
CA GLN A 99 12.62 2.34 6.77
C GLN A 99 11.42 1.67 6.12
N SER A 100 10.67 0.89 6.87
CA SER A 100 9.51 0.17 6.35
C SER A 100 8.46 1.12 5.76
N ILE A 101 8.29 2.29 6.37
CA ILE A 101 7.31 3.30 5.91
C ILE A 101 7.78 4.01 4.66
N TRP A 102 9.04 4.49 4.58
CA TRP A 102 9.47 5.17 3.36
C TRP A 102 9.58 4.22 2.15
N GLU A 103 9.99 2.97 2.35
CA GLU A 103 10.03 1.98 1.27
C GLU A 103 8.61 1.67 0.73
N THR A 104 7.64 1.44 1.63
CA THR A 104 6.25 1.25 1.22
C THR A 104 5.66 2.50 0.57
N SER A 105 5.94 3.69 1.10
CA SER A 105 5.50 4.97 0.53
C SER A 105 6.05 5.17 -0.88
N ASN A 106 7.35 4.93 -1.09
CA ASN A 106 7.98 5.01 -2.41
C ASN A 106 7.33 4.03 -3.40
N SER A 107 7.09 2.80 -2.97
CA SER A 107 6.43 1.77 -3.78
C SER A 107 5.01 2.20 -4.15
N LEU A 108 4.23 2.70 -3.19
CA LEU A 108 2.86 3.16 -3.40
C LEU A 108 2.80 4.36 -4.35
N TRP A 109 3.64 5.38 -4.12
CA TRP A 109 3.66 6.55 -5.00
C TRP A 109 4.09 6.20 -6.42
N SER A 110 5.04 5.29 -6.59
CA SER A 110 5.41 4.83 -7.93
C SER A 110 4.27 4.11 -8.64
N ALA A 111 3.49 3.29 -7.90
CA ALA A 111 2.30 2.65 -8.42
C ALA A 111 1.24 3.67 -8.88
N ILE A 112 0.95 4.66 -8.04
CA ILE A 112 -0.01 5.73 -8.37
C ILE A 112 0.45 6.53 -9.60
N GLN A 113 1.69 6.98 -9.62
CA GLN A 113 2.25 7.76 -10.72
C GLN A 113 2.34 6.97 -12.03
N SER A 114 2.44 5.66 -11.96
CA SER A 114 2.44 4.80 -13.15
C SER A 114 1.05 4.58 -13.74
N GLY A 115 -0.03 5.03 -13.09
CA GLY A 115 -1.41 4.81 -13.51
C GLY A 115 -1.87 3.37 -13.29
N THR A 116 -1.41 2.74 -12.24
CA THR A 116 -1.77 1.36 -11.87
C THR A 116 -3.25 1.25 -11.52
N ASN A 117 -3.91 0.20 -12.00
CA ASN A 117 -5.31 -0.08 -11.74
C ASN A 117 -5.54 -0.80 -10.41
N VAL A 118 -4.55 -1.61 -9.98
CA VAL A 118 -4.62 -2.40 -8.74
C VAL A 118 -3.29 -2.37 -8.03
N VAL A 119 -3.29 -2.03 -6.74
CA VAL A 119 -2.11 -2.08 -5.88
C VAL A 119 -2.25 -3.23 -4.88
N TYR A 120 -1.36 -4.21 -4.94
CA TYR A 120 -1.28 -5.31 -3.99
C TYR A 120 -0.26 -5.00 -2.87
N HIS A 121 -0.34 -5.76 -1.79
CA HIS A 121 0.63 -5.75 -0.68
C HIS A 121 0.81 -4.37 -0.03
N ALA A 122 -0.22 -3.52 -0.07
CA ALA A 122 -0.11 -2.14 0.36
C ALA A 122 -0.09 -1.96 1.89
N ALA A 123 -0.35 -3.03 2.67
CA ALA A 123 -0.36 -2.96 4.13
C ALA A 123 0.20 -4.23 4.78
N GLY A 124 1.00 -4.04 5.83
CA GLY A 124 1.52 -5.10 6.69
C GLY A 124 2.72 -5.89 6.16
N TRP A 125 3.24 -5.55 4.99
CA TRP A 125 4.34 -6.25 4.34
C TRP A 125 5.70 -5.90 4.98
N LEU A 126 6.49 -6.94 5.33
CA LEU A 126 7.87 -6.82 5.82
C LEU A 126 8.75 -7.92 5.20
N GLU A 127 10.06 -7.75 5.31
CA GLU A 127 11.09 -8.72 4.90
C GLU A 127 10.88 -9.23 3.46
N GLY A 128 10.63 -8.31 2.52
CA GLY A 128 10.40 -8.71 1.13
C GLY A 128 9.19 -9.63 0.92
N GLY A 129 8.29 -9.73 1.89
CA GLY A 129 7.07 -10.55 1.85
C GLY A 129 7.14 -11.87 2.61
N LEU A 130 8.21 -12.10 3.34
CA LEU A 130 8.33 -13.30 4.17
C LEU A 130 7.60 -13.16 5.51
N ILE A 131 7.38 -11.92 5.97
CA ILE A 131 6.71 -11.61 7.24
C ILE A 131 5.58 -10.60 7.02
N ALA A 132 4.51 -10.74 7.79
CA ALA A 132 3.46 -9.74 7.97
C ALA A 132 3.45 -9.26 9.43
N SER A 133 3.31 -7.94 9.64
CA SER A 133 3.22 -7.34 10.97
C SER A 133 1.89 -6.62 11.15
N PRO A 134 1.15 -6.91 12.23
CA PRO A 134 -0.05 -6.17 12.58
C PRO A 134 0.21 -4.67 12.82
N GLU A 135 1.32 -4.33 13.47
CA GLU A 135 1.71 -2.94 13.69
C GLU A 135 1.96 -2.23 12.35
N LYS A 136 2.72 -2.87 11.46
CA LYS A 136 2.98 -2.35 10.12
C LYS A 136 1.68 -2.19 9.33
N PHE A 137 0.76 -3.14 9.45
CA PHE A 137 -0.55 -3.06 8.80
C PHE A 137 -1.32 -1.81 9.23
N ILE A 138 -1.39 -1.54 10.53
CA ILE A 138 -2.07 -0.35 11.06
C ILE A 138 -1.37 0.95 10.59
N MET A 139 -0.02 0.98 10.61
CA MET A 139 0.75 2.13 10.15
C MET A 139 0.55 2.39 8.66
N ASP A 140 0.52 1.34 7.85
CA ASP A 140 0.25 1.44 6.41
C ASP A 140 -1.19 1.90 6.13
N CYS A 141 -2.17 1.46 6.91
CA CYS A 141 -3.55 1.95 6.79
C CYS A 141 -3.65 3.46 7.00
N GLU A 142 -2.93 4.03 7.97
CA GLU A 142 -2.84 5.48 8.13
C GLU A 142 -2.28 6.15 6.88
N MET A 143 -1.17 5.65 6.37
CA MET A 143 -0.54 6.17 5.15
C MET A 143 -1.48 6.07 3.94
N LEU A 144 -2.18 4.95 3.76
CA LEU A 144 -3.14 4.74 2.68
C LEU A 144 -4.33 5.71 2.78
N GLN A 145 -4.84 5.96 3.97
CA GLN A 145 -5.91 6.95 4.17
C GLN A 145 -5.46 8.38 3.84
N MET A 146 -4.23 8.76 4.22
CA MET A 146 -3.64 10.04 3.83
C MET A 146 -3.54 10.16 2.30
N VAL A 147 -3.06 9.11 1.64
CA VAL A 147 -2.96 9.08 0.17
C VAL A 147 -4.34 9.14 -0.46
N GLN A 148 -5.31 8.39 0.05
CA GLN A 148 -6.70 8.41 -0.42
C GLN A 148 -7.27 9.82 -0.31
N ARG A 149 -7.14 10.47 0.85
CA ARG A 149 -7.61 11.84 1.07
C ARG A 149 -6.94 12.83 0.12
N TYR A 150 -5.64 12.69 -0.11
CA TYR A 150 -4.92 13.52 -1.08
C TYR A 150 -5.41 13.33 -2.53
N MET A 151 -5.82 12.10 -2.89
CA MET A 151 -6.30 11.75 -4.23
C MET A 151 -7.78 12.11 -4.45
N GLU A 152 -8.53 12.47 -3.42
CA GLU A 152 -9.90 12.94 -3.57
C GLU A 152 -9.94 14.20 -4.44
N PRO A 153 -10.82 14.26 -5.44
CA PRO A 153 -10.97 15.45 -6.25
C PRO A 153 -11.39 16.64 -5.38
N GLU A 154 -10.59 17.68 -5.37
CA GLU A 154 -10.93 18.93 -4.70
C GLU A 154 -11.36 19.96 -5.74
N VAL A 155 -12.54 20.53 -5.55
CA VAL A 155 -13.03 21.61 -6.40
C VAL A 155 -12.49 22.93 -5.84
N TRP A 156 -11.50 23.48 -6.51
CA TRP A 156 -10.97 24.79 -6.17
C TRP A 156 -11.96 25.88 -6.60
N ASP A 157 -12.73 26.37 -5.64
CA ASP A 157 -13.60 27.50 -5.81
C ASP A 157 -12.82 28.79 -5.51
N THR A 158 -12.88 29.75 -6.42
CA THR A 158 -12.19 31.06 -6.31
C THR A 158 -13.13 32.17 -5.85
N SER A 159 -14.31 31.83 -5.34
CA SER A 159 -15.23 32.80 -4.72
C SER A 159 -14.58 33.49 -3.51
N PRO A 160 -15.00 34.69 -3.17
CA PRO A 160 -14.53 35.39 -1.98
C PRO A 160 -14.70 34.60 -0.70
N ASP A 161 -15.75 33.79 -0.60
CA ASP A 161 -16.04 32.94 0.57
C ASP A 161 -15.05 31.77 0.65
N SER A 162 -14.73 31.12 -0.47
CA SER A 162 -13.75 30.03 -0.52
C SER A 162 -12.32 30.54 -0.25
N ILE A 163 -11.96 31.71 -0.79
CA ILE A 163 -10.67 32.35 -0.53
C ILE A 163 -10.64 32.96 0.90
N ALA A 164 -11.79 33.08 1.55
CA ALA A 164 -11.94 33.62 2.90
C ALA A 164 -11.43 35.06 3.04
N VAL A 165 -11.67 35.90 2.05
CA VAL A 165 -11.19 37.29 2.00
C VAL A 165 -11.65 38.09 3.21
N ASP A 166 -12.90 37.93 3.65
CA ASP A 166 -13.45 38.65 4.80
C ASP A 166 -12.83 38.19 6.13
N ALA A 167 -12.55 36.91 6.27
CA ALA A 167 -11.80 36.39 7.42
C ALA A 167 -10.36 36.95 7.48
N ILE A 168 -9.72 37.09 6.33
CA ILE A 168 -8.39 37.72 6.23
C ILE A 168 -8.46 39.19 6.64
N ARG A 169 -9.49 39.93 6.19
CA ARG A 169 -9.70 41.33 6.57
C ARG A 169 -10.01 41.51 8.05
N GLU A 170 -10.86 40.64 8.60
CA GLU A 170 -11.22 40.65 10.03
C GLU A 170 -9.99 40.46 10.93
N VAL A 171 -9.11 39.52 10.62
CA VAL A 171 -7.92 39.27 11.42
C VAL A 171 -6.83 40.32 11.18
N GLY A 172 -6.65 40.73 9.94
CA GLY A 172 -5.64 41.72 9.56
C GLY A 172 -4.20 41.19 9.78
N ALA A 173 -3.25 42.14 9.65
CA ALA A 173 -1.83 41.83 9.88
C ALA A 173 -1.54 41.55 11.36
N LYS A 174 -0.72 40.53 11.61
CA LYS A 174 -0.27 40.11 12.96
C LYS A 174 -1.33 39.47 13.87
N GLY A 175 -2.55 39.21 13.38
CA GLY A 175 -3.57 38.45 14.08
C GLY A 175 -3.41 36.96 13.93
N HIS A 176 -4.31 36.21 14.57
CA HIS A 176 -4.42 34.75 14.40
C HIS A 176 -5.89 34.36 14.19
N PHE A 177 -6.12 33.25 13.51
CA PHE A 177 -7.45 32.87 13.01
C PHE A 177 -8.24 31.97 13.96
N PHE A 178 -7.70 31.53 15.09
CA PHE A 178 -8.37 30.55 15.97
C PHE A 178 -9.73 30.99 16.50
N GLY A 179 -9.91 32.28 16.81
CA GLY A 179 -11.09 32.80 17.47
C GLY A 179 -12.19 33.32 16.55
N ILE A 180 -11.98 33.37 15.24
CA ILE A 180 -12.97 33.92 14.30
C ILE A 180 -14.00 32.87 13.91
N GLN A 181 -15.20 33.32 13.53
CA GLN A 181 -16.32 32.45 13.17
C GLN A 181 -15.98 31.51 12.02
N HIS A 182 -15.25 31.98 11.01
CA HIS A 182 -14.81 31.17 9.88
C HIS A 182 -14.05 29.92 10.30
N THR A 183 -13.18 30.01 11.30
CA THR A 183 -12.44 28.85 11.83
C THR A 183 -13.35 27.97 12.72
N GLN A 184 -14.16 28.60 13.57
CA GLN A 184 -15.05 27.86 14.49
C GLN A 184 -16.06 26.98 13.76
N ASP A 185 -16.54 27.41 12.59
CA ASP A 185 -17.49 26.63 11.78
C ASP A 185 -16.85 25.44 11.07
N ARG A 186 -15.51 25.38 10.99
CA ARG A 186 -14.78 24.43 10.11
C ARG A 186 -13.74 23.58 10.82
N TYR A 187 -13.30 23.91 12.03
CA TYR A 187 -12.13 23.29 12.65
C TYR A 187 -12.25 21.78 12.86
N GLU A 188 -13.47 21.24 12.99
CA GLU A 188 -13.69 19.79 13.16
C GLU A 188 -13.61 19.01 11.84
N SER A 189 -13.86 19.66 10.71
CA SER A 189 -13.98 18.99 9.41
C SER A 189 -12.98 19.47 8.34
N ALA A 190 -12.27 20.59 8.60
CA ALA A 190 -11.41 21.21 7.60
C ALA A 190 -10.21 20.36 7.19
N PHE A 191 -9.72 19.52 8.10
CA PHE A 191 -8.47 18.78 7.91
C PHE A 191 -8.66 17.28 8.10
N TYR A 192 -7.78 16.51 7.46
CA TYR A 192 -7.67 15.08 7.69
C TYR A 192 -7.47 14.78 9.18
N GLN A 193 -8.23 13.83 9.70
CA GLN A 193 -8.13 13.38 11.09
C GLN A 193 -7.40 12.02 11.12
N PRO A 194 -6.18 11.96 11.63
CA PRO A 194 -5.43 10.71 11.71
C PRO A 194 -6.00 9.81 12.81
N PHE A 195 -5.81 8.50 12.68
CA PHE A 195 -6.18 7.56 13.73
C PHE A 195 -5.00 7.07 14.58
N ILE A 196 -3.76 7.18 14.07
CA ILE A 196 -2.56 6.87 14.88
C ILE A 196 -1.49 7.96 14.87
N SER A 197 -1.47 8.90 13.92
CA SER A 197 -0.50 9.98 13.90
C SER A 197 -0.70 10.92 15.09
N ASP A 198 0.38 11.41 15.68
CA ASP A 198 0.38 12.30 16.83
C ASP A 198 1.07 13.60 16.46
N TRP A 199 0.29 14.68 16.41
CA TRP A 199 0.76 16.02 15.99
C TRP A 199 0.94 16.97 17.19
N ARG A 200 0.88 16.47 18.42
CA ARG A 200 1.15 17.25 19.61
C ARG A 200 2.61 17.73 19.61
N ASN A 201 2.86 18.84 20.30
CA ASN A 201 4.24 19.26 20.56
C ASN A 201 4.94 18.27 21.50
N PHE A 202 6.26 18.37 21.61
CA PHE A 202 7.09 17.41 22.34
C PHE A 202 6.64 17.27 23.80
N GLU A 203 6.41 18.39 24.51
CA GLU A 203 6.03 18.39 25.91
C GLU A 203 4.68 17.70 26.15
N ALA A 204 3.71 17.96 25.30
CA ALA A 204 2.39 17.32 25.37
C ALA A 204 2.45 15.83 25.00
N TRP A 205 3.28 15.46 24.04
CA TRP A 205 3.53 14.08 23.67
C TRP A 205 4.23 13.31 24.80
N GLU A 206 5.26 13.89 25.41
CA GLU A 206 6.01 13.31 26.53
C GLU A 206 5.08 13.13 27.76
N ALA A 207 4.33 14.17 28.11
CA ALA A 207 3.36 14.11 29.21
C ALA A 207 2.28 13.04 29.02
N ALA A 208 1.96 12.69 27.76
CA ALA A 208 1.03 11.61 27.42
C ALA A 208 1.70 10.23 27.34
N GLY A 209 2.94 10.10 27.80
CA GLY A 209 3.67 8.83 27.90
C GLY A 209 4.73 8.59 26.83
N GLY A 210 4.95 9.51 25.89
CA GLY A 210 6.02 9.43 24.90
C GLY A 210 5.96 8.20 23.97
N ILE A 211 4.76 7.71 23.65
CA ILE A 211 4.54 6.43 22.97
C ILE A 211 4.86 6.57 21.47
N TRP A 212 5.71 5.70 20.95
CA TRP A 212 6.08 5.67 19.54
C TRP A 212 4.98 5.11 18.65
N THR A 213 5.02 5.44 17.35
CA THR A 213 3.97 5.05 16.40
C THR A 213 3.73 3.55 16.34
N ALA A 214 4.78 2.72 16.29
CA ALA A 214 4.64 1.27 16.30
C ALA A 214 3.98 0.74 17.59
N GLN A 215 4.24 1.37 18.73
CA GLN A 215 3.60 1.02 20.00
C GLN A 215 2.12 1.41 20.00
N ARG A 216 1.75 2.59 19.48
CA ARG A 216 0.35 2.97 19.30
C ARG A 216 -0.38 2.02 18.36
N ALA A 217 0.25 1.63 17.26
CA ALA A 217 -0.27 0.63 16.34
C ALA A 217 -0.51 -0.73 17.01
N ASN A 218 0.41 -1.19 17.86
CA ASN A 218 0.23 -2.41 18.64
C ASN A 218 -0.94 -2.33 19.61
N LEU A 219 -1.11 -1.21 20.31
CA LEU A 219 -2.25 -1.00 21.21
C LEU A 219 -3.57 -1.04 20.44
N LEU A 220 -3.66 -0.32 19.32
CA LEU A 220 -4.85 -0.31 18.47
C LEU A 220 -5.15 -1.69 17.89
N PHE A 221 -4.14 -2.42 17.42
CA PHE A 221 -4.29 -3.79 16.95
C PHE A 221 -4.91 -4.69 18.02
N LYS A 222 -4.40 -4.65 19.25
CA LYS A 222 -4.93 -5.46 20.37
C LYS A 222 -6.38 -5.09 20.68
N GLU A 223 -6.73 -3.81 20.63
CA GLU A 223 -8.10 -3.34 20.81
C GLU A 223 -9.03 -3.86 19.71
N ILE A 224 -8.61 -3.81 18.44
CA ILE A 224 -9.38 -4.35 17.31
C ILE A 224 -9.62 -5.85 17.48
N ILE A 225 -8.59 -6.61 17.81
CA ILE A 225 -8.72 -8.07 18.02
C ILE A 225 -9.62 -8.39 19.21
N ALA A 226 -9.56 -7.61 20.29
CA ALA A 226 -10.44 -7.80 21.46
C ALA A 226 -11.93 -7.58 21.16
N ARG A 227 -12.24 -6.80 20.12
CA ARG A 227 -13.61 -6.55 19.65
C ARG A 227 -14.05 -7.51 18.54
N PHE A 228 -13.18 -8.45 18.12
CA PHE A 228 -13.51 -9.35 17.03
C PHE A 228 -14.64 -10.30 17.42
N GLU A 229 -15.69 -10.29 16.64
CA GLU A 229 -16.79 -11.23 16.74
C GLU A 229 -16.74 -12.20 15.55
N VAL A 230 -16.87 -13.50 15.83
CA VAL A 230 -16.90 -14.50 14.78
C VAL A 230 -18.12 -14.27 13.88
N PRO A 231 -17.94 -14.08 12.58
CA PRO A 231 -19.08 -13.92 11.67
C PRO A 231 -20.05 -15.10 11.77
N PRO A 232 -21.36 -14.85 11.83
CA PRO A 232 -22.33 -15.92 11.93
C PRO A 232 -22.28 -16.82 10.68
N ILE A 233 -22.18 -18.11 10.90
CA ILE A 233 -22.28 -19.14 9.88
C ILE A 233 -23.30 -20.16 10.35
N ALA A 234 -24.16 -20.66 9.46
CA ALA A 234 -25.10 -21.71 9.82
C ALA A 234 -24.38 -22.97 10.31
N ASP A 235 -24.88 -23.58 11.37
CA ASP A 235 -24.21 -24.70 12.06
C ASP A 235 -23.94 -25.87 11.12
N ASP A 236 -24.86 -26.24 10.26
CA ASP A 236 -24.71 -27.28 9.24
C ASP A 236 -23.52 -27.01 8.28
N ARG A 237 -23.34 -25.75 7.86
CA ARG A 237 -22.21 -25.33 7.02
C ARG A 237 -20.91 -25.37 7.78
N LEU A 238 -20.91 -24.94 9.04
CA LEU A 238 -19.73 -24.97 9.91
C LEU A 238 -19.27 -26.41 10.15
N GLU A 239 -20.19 -27.31 10.43
CA GLU A 239 -19.89 -28.75 10.60
C GLU A 239 -19.35 -29.36 9.31
N ALA A 240 -19.97 -29.09 8.18
CA ALA A 240 -19.49 -29.58 6.88
C ALA A 240 -18.08 -29.08 6.55
N LEU A 241 -17.76 -27.82 6.87
CA LEU A 241 -16.41 -27.27 6.71
C LEU A 241 -15.40 -27.92 7.64
N LYS A 242 -15.76 -28.13 8.91
CA LYS A 242 -14.88 -28.79 9.90
C LYS A 242 -14.60 -30.25 9.47
N ASP A 243 -15.62 -30.97 9.02
CA ASP A 243 -15.46 -32.33 8.51
C ASP A 243 -14.56 -32.37 7.28
N PHE A 244 -14.78 -31.46 6.30
CA PHE A 244 -13.92 -31.34 5.13
C PHE A 244 -12.46 -31.09 5.52
N VAL A 245 -12.20 -30.12 6.39
CA VAL A 245 -10.84 -29.79 6.86
C VAL A 245 -10.21 -31.00 7.58
N SER A 246 -10.96 -31.70 8.42
CA SER A 246 -10.48 -32.86 9.16
C SER A 246 -10.09 -34.00 8.23
N ARG A 247 -10.92 -34.28 7.22
CA ARG A 247 -10.61 -35.31 6.19
C ARG A 247 -9.37 -34.93 5.40
N ARG A 248 -9.26 -33.65 4.93
CA ARG A 248 -8.10 -33.20 4.18
C ARG A 248 -6.80 -33.26 4.99
N LYS A 249 -6.86 -32.95 6.29
CA LYS A 249 -5.70 -33.12 7.19
C LYS A 249 -5.31 -34.58 7.37
N ALA A 250 -6.30 -35.47 7.51
CA ALA A 250 -6.04 -36.93 7.65
C ALA A 250 -5.45 -37.53 6.36
N GLU A 251 -5.81 -37.01 5.19
CA GLU A 251 -5.25 -37.43 3.88
C GLU A 251 -3.80 -36.94 3.68
N GLY A 252 -3.24 -36.14 4.60
CA GLY A 252 -1.87 -35.67 4.54
C GLY A 252 -1.68 -34.35 3.78
N GLY A 253 -2.77 -33.67 3.40
CA GLY A 253 -2.71 -32.40 2.68
C GLY A 253 -2.25 -32.54 1.21
N ALA A 254 -1.81 -31.46 0.60
CA ALA A 254 -1.16 -31.52 -0.72
C ALA A 254 0.24 -32.14 -0.58
N PRO A 255 0.69 -32.95 -1.54
CA PRO A 255 2.07 -33.41 -1.57
C PRO A 255 2.99 -32.20 -1.55
N THR A 256 4.01 -32.22 -0.72
CA THR A 256 5.10 -31.25 -0.80
C THR A 256 5.97 -31.67 -1.97
N ASP A 257 6.09 -30.80 -2.98
CA ASP A 257 6.95 -31.04 -4.16
C ASP A 257 8.44 -30.89 -3.83
N PHE A 258 8.87 -31.22 -2.61
CA PHE A 258 10.25 -31.17 -2.15
C PHE A 258 10.62 -32.44 -1.37
#